data_fd678fdd236657ec690b076e91e8209f
#
_entry.id   fd678fdd236657ec690b076e91e8209f
#
_cell.length_a   1.000
_cell.length_b   1.000
_cell.length_c   1.000
_cell.angle_alpha   90.00
_cell.angle_beta   90.00
_cell.angle_gamma   90.00
#
_symmetry.space_group_name_H-M   'P 1'
#
loop_
_entity.id
_entity.type
_entity.pdbx_description
1 polymer ?
#
loop_
_entity_poly.entity_id
_entity_poly.type
_entity_poly.pdbx_seq_one_letter_code
_entity_poly.pdbx_strand_id
1 'polypeptide(L)'
;MEKIVRIKSQGPLQQRNWTNPRTNESILISSVEFLLTDGIDTFVAEVTDQQALSVSKNPLDQQLVYSVQCRIDISEKKNDQTGEVRHFNKIRISKIQAL
;
A
#
# COMPACT_ATOMS: atom_id res chain seq x y z
N MET A 1 -8.57 -5.26 -9.48
CA MET A 1 -9.24 -4.00 -9.84
C MET A 1 -8.23 -3.10 -10.55
N GLU A 2 -8.59 -2.58 -11.69
CA GLU A 2 -7.74 -1.67 -12.45
C GLU A 2 -8.34 -0.27 -12.41
N LYS A 3 -7.50 0.76 -12.19
CA LYS A 3 -7.92 2.16 -12.13
C LYS A 3 -6.91 3.06 -12.82
N ILE A 4 -7.43 4.13 -13.40
CA ILE A 4 -6.62 5.24 -13.93
C ILE A 4 -6.59 6.31 -12.85
N VAL A 5 -5.39 6.68 -12.40
CA VAL A 5 -5.24 7.55 -11.25
C VAL A 5 -4.15 8.62 -11.47
N ARG A 6 -4.24 9.67 -10.66
CA ARG A 6 -3.15 10.62 -10.42
C ARG A 6 -2.67 10.50 -8.99
N ILE A 7 -1.40 10.79 -8.78
CA ILE A 7 -0.79 10.75 -7.45
C ILE A 7 -0.94 12.11 -6.81
N LYS A 8 -1.67 12.18 -5.69
CA LYS A 8 -1.79 13.41 -4.90
C LYS A 8 -0.59 13.61 -3.99
N SER A 9 -0.12 12.52 -3.38
CA SER A 9 1.08 12.54 -2.56
C SER A 9 1.69 11.15 -2.45
N GLN A 10 2.99 11.12 -2.22
CA GLN A 10 3.75 9.91 -1.95
C GLN A 10 4.33 10.01 -0.55
N GLY A 11 4.08 9.01 0.28
CA GLY A 11 4.63 8.94 1.62
C GLY A 11 6.07 8.46 1.65
N PRO A 12 6.70 8.51 2.82
CA PRO A 12 8.06 8.01 3.01
C PRO A 12 8.13 6.50 2.95
N LEU A 13 9.34 5.98 2.69
CA LEU A 13 9.60 4.55 2.82
C LEU A 13 9.46 4.15 4.29
N GLN A 14 8.60 3.18 4.55
CA GLN A 14 8.42 2.59 5.87
C GLN A 14 8.99 1.19 5.86
N GLN A 15 9.74 0.84 6.89
CA GLN A 15 10.33 -0.47 7.03
C GLN A 15 10.08 -0.99 8.44
N ARG A 16 9.70 -2.27 8.53
CA ARG A 16 9.50 -2.94 9.81
C ARG A 16 10.01 -4.36 9.73
N ASN A 17 10.46 -4.88 10.87
CA ASN A 17 10.84 -6.27 11.00
C ASN A 17 9.63 -7.11 11.36
N TRP A 18 9.49 -8.24 10.67
CA TRP A 18 8.53 -9.26 11.03
C TRP A 18 9.28 -10.54 11.36
N THR A 19 8.97 -11.13 12.50
CA THR A 19 9.60 -12.37 12.95
C THR A 19 8.63 -13.51 12.82
N ASN A 20 9.02 -14.55 12.07
CA ASN A 20 8.20 -15.76 11.94
C ASN A 20 8.20 -16.51 13.28
N PRO A 21 7.03 -16.70 13.93
CA PRO A 21 6.96 -17.36 15.22
C PRO A 21 7.36 -18.83 15.19
N ARG A 22 7.36 -19.46 14.01
CA ARG A 22 7.72 -20.88 13.88
C ARG A 22 9.22 -21.09 13.72
N THR A 23 9.90 -20.21 12.98
CA THR A 23 11.29 -20.40 12.58
C THR A 23 12.24 -19.40 13.26
N ASN A 24 11.71 -18.38 13.94
CA ASN A 24 12.44 -17.23 14.48
C ASN A 24 13.22 -16.43 13.42
N GLU A 25 12.92 -16.65 12.14
CA GLU A 25 13.51 -15.85 11.09
C GLU A 25 12.84 -14.46 11.03
N SER A 26 13.68 -13.43 10.92
CA SER A 26 13.19 -12.06 10.74
C SER A 26 13.35 -11.63 9.30
N ILE A 27 12.31 -10.99 8.78
CA ILE A 27 12.36 -10.37 7.45
C ILE A 27 12.03 -8.89 7.57
N LEU A 28 12.64 -8.11 6.70
CA LEU A 28 12.36 -6.67 6.60
C LEU A 28 11.26 -6.44 5.59
N ILE A 29 10.14 -5.87 6.06
CA ILE A 29 9.00 -5.52 5.20
C ILE A 29 9.09 -4.04 4.88
N SER A 30 9.15 -3.71 3.59
CA SER A 30 9.19 -2.33 3.10
C SER A 30 7.88 -1.97 2.46
N SER A 31 7.42 -0.73 2.68
CA SER A 31 6.19 -0.21 2.08
C SER A 31 6.27 1.29 1.84
N VAL A 32 5.55 1.75 0.82
CA VAL A 32 5.33 3.17 0.55
C VAL A 32 3.84 3.35 0.30
N GLU A 33 3.23 4.31 0.98
CA GLU A 33 1.83 4.66 0.79
C GLU A 33 1.69 5.83 -0.16
N PHE A 34 0.67 5.76 -1.01
CA PHE A 34 0.29 6.83 -1.91
C PHE A 34 -1.12 7.30 -1.60
N LEU A 35 -1.34 8.59 -1.71
CA LEU A 35 -2.67 9.15 -1.81
C LEU A 35 -2.99 9.33 -3.29
N LEU A 36 -3.99 8.61 -3.78
CA LEU A 36 -4.35 8.54 -5.20
C LEU A 36 -5.75 9.10 -5.41
N THR A 37 -6.00 9.62 -6.60
CA THR A 37 -7.35 10.02 -7.01
C THR A 37 -7.65 9.52 -8.42
N ASP A 38 -8.88 9.05 -8.64
CA ASP A 38 -9.38 8.69 -9.97
C ASP A 38 -10.21 9.84 -10.60
N GLY A 39 -10.21 11.01 -9.97
CA GLY A 39 -11.00 12.16 -10.38
C GLY A 39 -12.35 12.24 -9.69
N ILE A 40 -12.80 11.18 -9.06
CA ILE A 40 -14.06 11.10 -8.31
C ILE A 40 -13.76 10.86 -6.82
N ASP A 41 -12.99 9.80 -6.54
CA ASP A 41 -12.64 9.39 -5.19
C ASP A 41 -11.15 9.56 -4.94
N THR A 42 -10.81 9.74 -3.68
CA THR A 42 -9.44 9.76 -3.19
C THR A 42 -9.28 8.60 -2.22
N PHE A 43 -8.19 7.85 -2.38
CA PHE A 43 -7.95 6.67 -1.56
C PHE A 43 -6.46 6.47 -1.31
N VAL A 44 -6.14 5.73 -0.26
CA VAL A 44 -4.77 5.36 0.08
C VAL A 44 -4.49 3.97 -0.46
N ALA A 45 -3.36 3.82 -1.13
CA ALA A 45 -2.88 2.51 -1.61
C ALA A 45 -1.39 2.39 -1.36
N GLU A 46 -0.89 1.18 -1.22
CA GLU A 46 0.52 0.95 -0.94
C GLU A 46 1.17 0.05 -1.97
N VAL A 47 2.47 0.25 -2.15
CA VAL A 47 3.37 -0.72 -2.79
C VAL A 47 4.26 -1.32 -1.71
N THR A 48 4.73 -2.54 -1.94
CA THR A 48 5.55 -3.26 -0.97
C THR A 48 6.82 -3.80 -1.62
N ASP A 49 7.79 -4.19 -0.79
CA ASP A 49 9.01 -4.90 -1.18
C ASP A 49 9.82 -4.14 -2.25
N GLN A 50 10.13 -4.77 -3.36
CA GLN A 50 10.96 -4.18 -4.43
C GLN A 50 10.33 -2.93 -5.03
N GLN A 51 9.02 -2.91 -5.18
CA GLN A 51 8.31 -1.73 -5.68
C GLN A 51 8.45 -0.55 -4.72
N ALA A 52 8.37 -0.80 -3.41
CA ALA A 52 8.55 0.24 -2.40
C ALA A 52 9.96 0.83 -2.45
N LEU A 53 10.96 -0.01 -2.57
CA LEU A 53 12.35 0.43 -2.69
C LEU A 53 12.57 1.24 -3.98
N SER A 54 11.99 0.79 -5.08
CA SER A 54 12.11 1.47 -6.37
C SER A 54 11.49 2.86 -6.35
N VAL A 55 10.27 3.01 -5.87
CA VAL A 55 9.60 4.33 -5.82
C VAL A 55 10.21 5.25 -4.77
N SER A 56 10.84 4.69 -3.74
CA SER A 56 11.58 5.49 -2.76
C SER A 56 12.82 6.14 -3.37
N LYS A 57 13.52 5.43 -4.24
CA LYS A 57 14.69 5.95 -4.96
C LYS A 57 14.32 6.89 -6.08
N ASN A 58 13.26 6.56 -6.81
CA ASN A 58 12.76 7.32 -7.96
C ASN A 58 11.28 7.62 -7.75
N PRO A 59 10.96 8.71 -7.03
CA PRO A 59 9.56 9.05 -6.76
C PRO A 59 8.76 9.21 -8.06
N LEU A 60 7.49 8.81 -7.98
CA LEU A 60 6.59 8.93 -9.12
C LEU A 60 6.24 10.39 -9.38
N ASP A 61 6.03 10.72 -10.65
CA ASP A 61 5.68 12.09 -11.06
C ASP A 61 4.20 12.35 -10.77
N GLN A 62 3.94 13.35 -9.93
CA GLN A 62 2.58 13.71 -9.56
C GLN A 62 1.80 14.38 -10.70
N GLN A 63 2.45 14.77 -11.77
CA GLN A 63 1.79 15.38 -12.93
C GLN A 63 1.36 14.37 -13.97
N LEU A 64 1.84 13.13 -13.87
CA LEU A 64 1.48 12.07 -14.80
C LEU A 64 0.21 11.33 -14.36
N VAL A 65 -0.41 10.69 -15.33
CA VAL A 65 -1.52 9.77 -15.12
C VAL A 65 -0.99 8.35 -15.18
N TYR A 66 -1.45 7.50 -14.27
CA TYR A 66 -0.99 6.13 -14.15
C TYR A 66 -2.16 5.14 -14.24
N SER A 67 -1.88 4.00 -14.82
CA SER A 67 -2.73 2.82 -14.70
C SER A 67 -2.21 1.98 -13.54
N VAL A 68 -3.09 1.64 -12.61
CA VAL A 68 -2.73 0.81 -11.46
C VAL A 68 -3.63 -0.41 -11.39
N GLN A 69 -3.04 -1.55 -11.07
CA GLN A 69 -3.78 -2.74 -10.69
C GLN A 69 -3.72 -2.87 -9.18
N CYS A 70 -4.89 -2.94 -8.56
CA CYS A 70 -5.03 -2.94 -7.12
C CYS A 70 -5.72 -4.19 -6.62
N ARG A 71 -5.36 -4.60 -5.40
CA ARG A 71 -6.05 -5.63 -4.64
C ARG A 71 -6.52 -5.00 -3.33
N ILE A 72 -7.70 -5.41 -2.90
CA ILE A 72 -8.22 -5.01 -1.60
C ILE A 72 -8.03 -6.18 -0.64
N ASP A 73 -7.20 -5.97 0.38
CA ASP A 73 -7.01 -6.92 1.46
C ASP A 73 -7.85 -6.48 2.65
N ILE A 74 -8.53 -7.42 3.26
CA ILE A 74 -9.35 -7.17 4.44
C ILE A 74 -8.64 -7.79 5.64
N SER A 75 -8.42 -6.99 6.68
CA SER A 75 -7.91 -7.48 7.95
C SER A 75 -8.94 -7.28 9.04
N GLU A 76 -8.96 -8.21 10.00
CA GLU A 76 -9.81 -8.14 11.18
C GLU A 76 -8.98 -7.81 12.40
N LYS A 77 -9.54 -6.97 13.26
CA LYS A 77 -8.97 -6.72 14.57
C LYS A 77 -10.07 -6.87 15.62
N LYS A 78 -9.86 -7.83 16.52
CA LYS A 78 -10.79 -8.11 17.60
C LYS A 78 -10.35 -7.37 18.87
N ASN A 79 -11.29 -6.66 19.49
CA ASN A 79 -11.06 -6.08 20.79
C ASN A 79 -11.42 -7.11 21.86
N ASP A 80 -10.43 -7.58 22.61
CA ASP A 80 -10.61 -8.64 23.60
C ASP A 80 -11.47 -8.19 24.79
N GLN A 81 -11.57 -6.88 25.05
CA GLN A 81 -12.35 -6.34 26.15
C GLN A 81 -13.85 -6.22 25.84
N THR A 82 -14.18 -5.85 24.60
CA THR A 82 -15.57 -5.61 24.19
C THR A 82 -16.13 -6.70 23.28
N GLY A 83 -15.29 -7.56 22.73
CA GLY A 83 -15.66 -8.54 21.73
C GLY A 83 -15.97 -7.96 20.35
N GLU A 84 -15.78 -6.63 20.17
CA GLU A 84 -15.97 -6.02 18.88
C GLU A 84 -14.95 -6.49 17.87
N VAL A 85 -15.43 -6.76 16.65
CA VAL A 85 -14.59 -7.06 15.50
C VAL A 85 -14.65 -5.87 14.54
N ARG A 86 -13.48 -5.32 14.22
CA ARG A 86 -13.36 -4.27 13.23
C ARG A 86 -12.67 -4.80 11.99
N HIS A 87 -13.20 -4.41 10.85
CA HIS A 87 -12.62 -4.75 9.56
C HIS A 87 -11.92 -3.53 8.98
N PHE A 88 -10.71 -3.74 8.47
CA PHE A 88 -9.93 -2.69 7.82
C PHE A 88 -9.65 -3.12 6.39
N ASN A 89 -9.91 -2.21 5.46
CA ASN A 89 -9.55 -2.40 4.07
C ASN A 89 -8.17 -1.81 3.82
N LYS A 90 -7.33 -2.57 3.14
CA LYS A 90 -6.02 -2.11 2.70
C LYS A 90 -5.91 -2.33 1.21
N ILE A 91 -5.64 -1.26 0.46
CA ILE A 91 -5.49 -1.34 -0.98
C ILE A 91 -4.00 -1.49 -1.29
N ARG A 92 -3.67 -2.57 -1.98
CA ARG A 92 -2.31 -2.88 -2.38
C ARG A 92 -2.18 -2.80 -3.89
N ILE A 93 -1.17 -2.06 -4.35
CA ILE A 93 -0.88 -1.93 -5.77
C ILE A 93 0.02 -3.09 -6.19
N SER A 94 -0.44 -3.89 -7.15
CA SER A 94 0.36 -4.97 -7.73
C SER A 94 1.14 -4.51 -8.96
N LYS A 95 0.61 -3.54 -9.71
CA LYS A 95 1.26 -3.00 -10.90
C LYS A 95 0.91 -1.52 -11.06
N ILE A 96 1.90 -0.71 -11.39
CA ILE A 96 1.72 0.70 -11.71
C ILE A 96 2.50 1.04 -12.98
N GLN A 97 1.87 1.75 -13.89
CA GLN A 97 2.44 2.08 -15.19
C GLN A 97 1.98 3.45 -15.64
N ALA A 98 2.93 4.29 -16.04
CA ALA A 98 2.61 5.59 -16.61
C ALA A 98 1.91 5.43 -17.96
N LEU A 99 0.91 6.25 -18.17
CA LEU A 99 0.18 6.30 -19.45
C LEU A 99 0.83 7.26 -20.43
#